data_ef15a7c47566448e479a8ae3f8c85273
#
_entry.id   ef15a7c47566448e479a8ae3f8c85273
#
_cell.length_a   1.000
_cell.length_b   1.000
_cell.length_c   1.000
_cell.angle_alpha   90.00
_cell.angle_beta   90.00
_cell.angle_gamma   90.00
#
_symmetry.space_group_name_H-M   'P 1'
#
loop_
_entity.id
_entity.type
_entity.pdbx_description
1 polymer ?
#
loop_
_entity_poly.entity_id
_entity_poly.type
_entity_poly.pdbx_seq_one_letter_code
_entity_poly.pdbx_strand_id
1 'polypeptide(L)'
;MINFRIILSLFTLITLSSCDFKTTNKPAKTESDWVYLFNGKDFDDWTIKINHHDVNDNYANTFRVVDSTLQINYDGYSEFGRRFGHIYYNKPFSSYHLKFEYRFTDQWMDDAPQGTYRNSGVMIHSQDPNTMTKDQDWPLSVEYQILAEKTEGEPRTTANVCTPKTEVFFQDEMDPRHCVPSSSKTYKWNQWLSGEIIVYQDSILKHIVERDTVLQYTKPQISRGRLQPDDINYKNEGKLLKEGYIALQAEGQGIQFREIKIKTIN
;
A
#
# COMPACT_ATOMS: atom_id res chain seq x y z
N MET A 1 -70.54 69.77 -3.70
CA MET A 1 -69.95 69.48 -2.40
C MET A 1 -69.23 68.11 -2.51
N ILE A 2 -67.91 68.15 -2.66
CA ILE A 2 -67.06 66.96 -2.92
C ILE A 2 -66.40 66.67 -1.64
N ASN A 3 -66.66 65.45 -1.10
CA ASN A 3 -66.01 64.94 0.12
C ASN A 3 -64.75 64.21 -0.20
N PHE A 4 -63.60 64.75 0.23
CA PHE A 4 -62.26 64.12 0.10
C PHE A 4 -62.06 63.19 1.30
N ARG A 5 -61.94 61.86 1.06
CA ARG A 5 -61.55 60.90 2.10
C ARG A 5 -60.05 60.68 1.94
N ILE A 6 -59.30 61.03 3.00
CA ILE A 6 -57.87 60.76 3.13
C ILE A 6 -57.72 59.28 3.57
N ILE A 7 -57.08 58.45 2.74
CA ILE A 7 -56.69 57.09 3.10
C ILE A 7 -55.25 57.15 3.63
N LEU A 8 -55.09 56.84 4.91
CA LEU A 8 -53.81 56.74 5.61
C LEU A 8 -53.25 55.35 5.35
N SER A 9 -52.22 55.24 4.53
CA SER A 9 -51.54 53.96 4.24
C SER A 9 -50.45 53.69 5.27
N LEU A 10 -50.66 52.65 6.08
CA LEU A 10 -49.75 52.21 7.10
C LEU A 10 -48.66 51.33 6.44
N PHE A 11 -47.44 51.85 6.30
CA PHE A 11 -46.30 51.11 5.81
C PHE A 11 -45.70 50.30 6.96
N THR A 12 -45.91 48.97 6.97
CA THR A 12 -45.26 48.02 7.90
C THR A 12 -43.88 47.69 7.41
N LEU A 13 -42.87 48.16 8.10
CA LEU A 13 -41.44 47.85 7.83
C LEU A 13 -41.13 46.44 8.32
N ILE A 14 -41.00 45.49 7.39
CA ILE A 14 -40.53 44.14 7.68
C ILE A 14 -38.99 44.14 7.68
N THR A 15 -38.38 44.08 8.84
CA THR A 15 -36.93 43.86 8.97
C THR A 15 -36.60 42.37 8.73
N LEU A 16 -36.03 42.06 7.56
CA LEU A 16 -35.45 40.76 7.28
C LEU A 16 -34.14 40.60 8.08
N SER A 17 -34.19 39.84 9.14
CA SER A 17 -32.99 39.41 9.85
C SER A 17 -32.25 38.37 9.01
N SER A 18 -31.15 38.79 8.38
CA SER A 18 -30.26 37.91 7.63
C SER A 18 -29.43 37.08 8.63
N CYS A 19 -29.77 35.81 8.81
CA CYS A 19 -28.88 34.85 9.47
C CYS A 19 -27.71 34.54 8.57
N ASP A 20 -26.54 35.11 8.86
CA ASP A 20 -25.28 34.71 8.26
C ASP A 20 -24.93 33.28 8.67
N PHE A 21 -25.28 32.32 7.83
CA PHE A 21 -24.78 30.95 7.92
C PHE A 21 -23.29 30.99 7.47
N LYS A 22 -22.35 31.07 8.44
CA LYS A 22 -20.94 30.83 8.19
C LYS A 22 -20.76 29.35 7.83
N THR A 23 -20.89 29.03 6.55
CA THR A 23 -20.39 27.77 6.00
C THR A 23 -18.87 27.78 6.16
N THR A 24 -18.36 27.07 7.12
CA THR A 24 -16.93 26.74 7.17
C THR A 24 -16.65 25.77 6.02
N ASN A 25 -16.38 26.34 4.85
CA ASN A 25 -15.84 25.59 3.72
C ASN A 25 -14.45 25.10 4.15
N LYS A 26 -14.38 23.85 4.63
CA LYS A 26 -13.11 23.13 4.70
C LYS A 26 -12.58 23.11 3.25
N PRO A 27 -11.39 23.67 2.96
CA PRO A 27 -10.89 23.70 1.59
C PRO A 27 -10.86 22.27 1.06
N ALA A 28 -11.42 22.05 -0.13
CA ALA A 28 -11.30 20.81 -0.84
C ALA A 28 -9.81 20.54 -1.01
N LYS A 29 -9.32 19.39 -0.51
CA LYS A 29 -7.93 18.97 -0.69
C LYS A 29 -7.65 18.91 -2.19
N THR A 30 -6.75 19.76 -2.66
CA THR A 30 -6.35 19.83 -4.07
C THR A 30 -5.38 18.68 -4.41
N GLU A 31 -5.19 18.40 -5.68
CA GLU A 31 -4.23 17.41 -6.21
C GLU A 31 -2.79 17.68 -5.71
N SER A 32 -2.51 18.90 -5.23
CA SER A 32 -1.25 19.35 -4.63
C SER A 32 -0.82 18.64 -3.33
N ASP A 33 -1.70 17.84 -2.70
CA ASP A 33 -1.39 17.16 -1.42
C ASP A 33 -0.68 15.79 -1.62
N TRP A 34 -0.46 15.35 -2.85
CA TRP A 34 0.29 14.13 -3.16
C TRP A 34 1.78 14.38 -3.16
N VAL A 35 2.53 13.51 -2.48
CA VAL A 35 3.99 13.51 -2.47
C VAL A 35 4.47 12.26 -3.20
N TYR A 36 5.34 12.43 -4.18
CA TYR A 36 6.00 11.31 -4.85
C TYR A 36 7.03 10.71 -3.91
N LEU A 37 6.93 9.41 -3.65
CA LEU A 37 7.91 8.64 -2.88
C LEU A 37 9.12 8.23 -3.75
N PHE A 38 8.90 8.04 -5.05
CA PHE A 38 9.95 7.72 -6.01
C PHE A 38 10.12 8.88 -6.99
N ASN A 39 11.36 9.37 -7.11
CA ASN A 39 11.71 10.54 -7.92
C ASN A 39 12.03 10.20 -9.39
N GLY A 40 12.04 8.90 -9.76
CA GLY A 40 12.38 8.43 -11.11
C GLY A 40 13.87 8.46 -11.45
N LYS A 41 14.77 8.72 -10.51
CA LYS A 41 16.21 8.93 -10.75
C LYS A 41 17.14 8.06 -9.91
N ASP A 42 16.86 7.95 -8.61
CA ASP A 42 17.72 7.30 -7.62
C ASP A 42 16.90 6.72 -6.46
N PHE A 43 17.59 6.13 -5.49
CA PHE A 43 17.03 5.54 -4.28
C PHE A 43 17.51 6.25 -3.01
N ASP A 44 17.85 7.53 -3.07
CA ASP A 44 18.38 8.30 -1.93
C ASP A 44 17.42 8.29 -0.72
N ASP A 45 16.10 8.26 -0.97
CA ASP A 45 15.06 8.17 0.04
C ASP A 45 14.64 6.72 0.38
N TRP A 46 15.41 5.71 -0.06
CA TRP A 46 15.05 4.32 0.09
C TRP A 46 16.16 3.48 0.73
N THR A 47 15.78 2.47 1.50
CA THR A 47 16.66 1.47 2.11
C THR A 47 16.38 0.10 1.52
N ILE A 48 17.42 -0.63 1.14
CA ILE A 48 17.33 -1.96 0.56
C ILE A 48 17.68 -3.00 1.63
N LYS A 49 16.89 -4.08 1.71
CA LYS A 49 17.21 -5.28 2.50
C LYS A 49 16.92 -6.52 1.68
N ILE A 50 17.95 -7.30 1.43
CA ILE A 50 17.86 -8.59 0.74
C ILE A 50 18.30 -9.68 1.73
N ASN A 51 17.61 -10.81 1.76
CA ASN A 51 17.97 -11.95 2.59
C ASN A 51 19.41 -12.40 2.29
N HIS A 52 20.18 -12.76 3.32
CA HIS A 52 21.61 -13.07 3.31
C HIS A 52 22.56 -11.88 3.10
N HIS A 53 22.04 -10.67 2.92
CA HIS A 53 22.80 -9.46 2.68
C HIS A 53 22.61 -8.41 3.77
N ASP A 54 23.61 -7.58 3.97
CA ASP A 54 23.53 -6.45 4.90
C ASP A 54 22.57 -5.38 4.37
N VAL A 55 22.07 -4.51 5.25
CA VAL A 55 21.22 -3.39 4.86
C VAL A 55 21.95 -2.50 3.86
N ASN A 56 21.27 -2.09 2.80
CA ASN A 56 21.77 -1.32 1.65
C ASN A 56 22.78 -2.08 0.76
N ASP A 57 22.99 -3.37 0.95
CA ASP A 57 23.64 -4.20 -0.07
C ASP A 57 22.61 -4.55 -1.17
N ASN A 58 22.63 -3.79 -2.26
CA ASN A 58 21.80 -4.04 -3.44
C ASN A 58 22.44 -5.14 -4.31
N TYR A 59 22.47 -6.38 -3.78
CA TYR A 59 23.09 -7.53 -4.41
C TYR A 59 22.71 -7.63 -5.90
N ALA A 60 23.73 -7.81 -6.73
CA ALA A 60 23.59 -7.96 -8.18
C ALA A 60 22.75 -6.87 -8.86
N ASN A 61 22.63 -5.69 -8.21
CA ASN A 61 21.80 -4.57 -8.69
C ASN A 61 20.34 -4.99 -8.91
N THR A 62 19.76 -5.71 -7.92
CA THR A 62 18.36 -6.19 -7.92
C THR A 62 17.38 -5.05 -8.13
N PHE A 63 17.53 -3.99 -7.36
CA PHE A 63 16.73 -2.77 -7.50
C PHE A 63 17.50 -1.76 -8.34
N ARG A 64 16.88 -1.31 -9.42
CA ARG A 64 17.50 -0.34 -10.34
C ARG A 64 16.50 0.65 -10.88
N VAL A 65 17.00 1.79 -11.34
CA VAL A 65 16.18 2.76 -12.07
C VAL A 65 16.42 2.59 -13.56
N VAL A 66 15.35 2.33 -14.30
CA VAL A 66 15.39 2.19 -15.77
C VAL A 66 14.21 2.98 -16.34
N ASP A 67 14.45 3.90 -17.27
CA ASP A 67 13.42 4.71 -17.90
C ASP A 67 12.44 5.36 -16.89
N SER A 68 12.99 5.94 -15.84
CA SER A 68 12.23 6.56 -14.73
C SER A 68 11.28 5.58 -14.01
N THR A 69 11.48 4.28 -14.13
CA THR A 69 10.78 3.26 -13.35
C THR A 69 11.70 2.63 -12.32
N LEU A 70 11.16 2.29 -11.14
CA LEU A 70 11.82 1.39 -10.21
C LEU A 70 11.62 -0.02 -10.74
N GLN A 71 12.70 -0.69 -11.09
CA GLN A 71 12.68 -2.05 -11.62
C GLN A 71 13.33 -3.02 -10.65
N ILE A 72 12.67 -4.14 -10.42
CA ILE A 72 13.22 -5.33 -9.79
C ILE A 72 13.69 -6.28 -10.91
N ASN A 73 14.95 -6.67 -10.88
CA ASN A 73 15.59 -7.39 -11.97
C ASN A 73 16.63 -8.37 -11.45
N TYR A 74 16.80 -9.49 -12.15
CA TYR A 74 17.66 -10.61 -11.75
C TYR A 74 18.75 -10.95 -12.78
N ASP A 75 19.06 -10.04 -13.73
CA ASP A 75 20.08 -10.31 -14.78
C ASP A 75 21.48 -10.64 -14.22
N GLY A 76 21.78 -10.11 -13.02
CA GLY A 76 23.05 -10.36 -12.34
C GLY A 76 23.08 -11.61 -11.46
N TYR A 77 21.99 -12.36 -11.41
CA TYR A 77 21.89 -13.56 -10.56
C TYR A 77 22.31 -14.81 -11.31
N SER A 78 23.14 -15.66 -10.68
CA SER A 78 23.40 -17.02 -11.14
C SER A 78 22.37 -18.02 -10.62
N GLU A 79 21.78 -17.73 -9.47
CA GLU A 79 20.72 -18.47 -8.80
C GLU A 79 19.95 -17.53 -7.88
N PHE A 80 18.65 -17.78 -7.67
CA PHE A 80 17.86 -17.00 -6.74
C PHE A 80 18.32 -17.21 -5.28
N GLY A 81 18.56 -18.46 -4.92
CA GLY A 81 19.17 -18.82 -3.64
C GLY A 81 18.43 -18.24 -2.43
N ARG A 82 17.08 -18.14 -2.48
CA ARG A 82 16.22 -17.53 -1.45
C ARG A 82 16.56 -16.06 -1.15
N ARG A 83 17.11 -15.32 -2.09
CA ARG A 83 17.40 -13.88 -1.93
C ARG A 83 16.14 -13.04 -2.09
N PHE A 84 15.14 -13.28 -1.21
CA PHE A 84 13.98 -12.41 -1.07
C PHE A 84 14.43 -11.02 -0.66
N GLY A 85 13.89 -10.00 -1.28
CA GLY A 85 14.33 -8.64 -1.05
C GLY A 85 13.17 -7.65 -0.93
N HIS A 86 13.45 -6.54 -0.27
CA HIS A 86 12.51 -5.45 -0.13
C HIS A 86 13.25 -4.12 -0.24
N ILE A 87 12.64 -3.13 -0.91
CA ILE A 87 13.11 -1.75 -0.92
C ILE A 87 12.10 -0.88 -0.18
N TYR A 88 12.55 -0.20 0.87
CA TYR A 88 11.75 0.52 1.85
C TYR A 88 11.85 2.02 1.65
N TYR A 89 10.75 2.74 1.65
CA TYR A 89 10.80 4.18 1.80
C TYR A 89 11.23 4.56 3.23
N ASN A 90 12.17 5.52 3.37
CA ASN A 90 12.91 5.79 4.62
C ASN A 90 12.09 6.43 5.75
N LYS A 91 10.75 6.52 5.63
CA LYS A 91 9.88 7.06 6.67
C LYS A 91 8.69 6.13 6.94
N PRO A 92 8.33 5.92 8.22
CA PRO A 92 7.10 5.23 8.57
C PRO A 92 5.88 6.13 8.33
N PHE A 93 4.74 5.49 8.10
CA PHE A 93 3.44 6.14 7.93
C PHE A 93 2.37 5.46 8.78
N SER A 94 1.38 6.25 9.21
CA SER A 94 0.27 5.81 10.04
C SER A 94 -1.06 5.80 9.28
N SER A 95 -1.59 6.96 8.88
CA SER A 95 -2.79 7.05 8.07
C SER A 95 -2.47 7.72 6.74
N TYR A 96 -2.81 7.05 5.64
CA TYR A 96 -2.45 7.53 4.31
C TYR A 96 -3.29 6.89 3.19
N HIS A 97 -3.19 7.49 2.01
CA HIS A 97 -3.60 6.92 0.74
C HIS A 97 -2.33 6.80 -0.13
N LEU A 98 -1.92 5.59 -0.43
CA LEU A 98 -0.81 5.26 -1.34
C LEU A 98 -1.37 4.93 -2.71
N LYS A 99 -0.73 5.45 -3.76
CA LYS A 99 -0.98 5.08 -5.16
C LYS A 99 0.31 4.66 -5.82
N PHE A 100 0.22 3.69 -6.71
CA PHE A 100 1.35 3.21 -7.51
C PHE A 100 0.84 2.55 -8.79
N GLU A 101 1.69 2.49 -9.80
CA GLU A 101 1.48 1.66 -10.98
C GLU A 101 2.54 0.57 -11.03
N TYR A 102 2.15 -0.61 -11.50
CA TYR A 102 3.05 -1.76 -11.61
C TYR A 102 2.82 -2.56 -12.89
N ARG A 103 3.87 -3.27 -13.33
CA ARG A 103 3.83 -4.18 -14.47
C ARG A 103 4.88 -5.26 -14.29
N PHE A 104 4.50 -6.54 -14.41
CA PHE A 104 5.49 -7.62 -14.45
C PHE A 104 6.28 -7.58 -15.75
N THR A 105 7.52 -8.05 -15.68
CA THR A 105 8.34 -8.39 -16.86
C THR A 105 8.27 -9.89 -17.12
N ASP A 106 8.85 -10.34 -18.22
CA ASP A 106 8.96 -11.77 -18.55
C ASP A 106 10.07 -12.50 -17.75
N GLN A 107 10.89 -11.75 -17.01
CA GLN A 107 11.98 -12.30 -16.23
C GLN A 107 11.49 -13.12 -15.04
N TRP A 108 12.00 -14.34 -14.93
CA TRP A 108 11.70 -15.27 -13.84
C TRP A 108 12.95 -16.09 -13.50
N MET A 109 13.22 -16.29 -12.22
CA MET A 109 14.27 -17.17 -11.73
C MET A 109 13.72 -18.58 -11.55
N ASP A 110 14.17 -19.53 -12.37
CA ASP A 110 13.63 -20.91 -12.43
C ASP A 110 13.77 -21.67 -11.10
N ASP A 111 14.78 -21.32 -10.30
CA ASP A 111 15.04 -21.88 -8.98
C ASP A 111 14.28 -21.14 -7.83
N ALA A 112 13.54 -20.09 -8.15
CA ALA A 112 12.66 -19.45 -7.16
C ALA A 112 11.44 -20.33 -6.85
N PRO A 113 10.86 -20.24 -5.64
CA PRO A 113 9.68 -21.02 -5.30
C PRO A 113 8.53 -20.78 -6.28
N GLN A 114 7.85 -21.84 -6.76
CA GLN A 114 6.79 -21.75 -7.77
C GLN A 114 5.63 -20.80 -7.38
N GLY A 115 5.43 -20.58 -6.06
CA GLY A 115 4.46 -19.61 -5.56
C GLY A 115 4.79 -18.17 -5.91
N THR A 116 6.06 -17.86 -6.16
CA THR A 116 6.54 -16.50 -6.46
C THR A 116 6.50 -16.13 -7.95
N TYR A 117 6.11 -17.06 -8.83
CA TYR A 117 5.90 -16.76 -10.25
C TYR A 117 4.77 -15.79 -10.47
N ARG A 118 5.10 -14.64 -11.12
CA ARG A 118 4.20 -13.48 -11.27
C ARG A 118 3.59 -13.06 -9.95
N ASN A 119 4.46 -12.93 -8.94
CA ASN A 119 4.15 -12.52 -7.59
C ASN A 119 5.12 -11.43 -7.15
N SER A 120 4.61 -10.45 -6.46
CA SER A 120 5.31 -9.36 -5.78
C SER A 120 4.34 -8.76 -4.74
N GLY A 121 4.74 -7.72 -4.03
CA GLY A 121 3.87 -7.11 -3.04
C GLY A 121 4.28 -5.70 -2.64
N VAL A 122 3.34 -5.01 -2.01
CA VAL A 122 3.60 -3.77 -1.28
C VAL A 122 3.38 -4.04 0.20
N MET A 123 4.44 -3.96 0.99
CA MET A 123 4.39 -4.13 2.44
C MET A 123 3.91 -2.84 3.08
N ILE A 124 2.94 -2.93 3.98
CA ILE A 124 2.39 -1.84 4.78
C ILE A 124 2.50 -2.17 6.26
N HIS A 125 2.58 -1.16 7.12
CA HIS A 125 2.89 -1.33 8.53
C HIS A 125 4.12 -2.22 8.76
N SER A 126 5.07 -2.14 7.83
CA SER A 126 6.23 -3.02 7.82
C SER A 126 7.22 -2.64 8.90
N GLN A 127 7.92 -3.65 9.38
CA GLN A 127 9.11 -3.57 10.22
C GLN A 127 10.13 -2.60 9.65
N ASP A 128 10.86 -1.90 10.53
CA ASP A 128 12.04 -1.12 10.15
C ASP A 128 13.10 -2.06 9.56
N PRO A 129 13.59 -1.84 8.32
CA PRO A 129 14.60 -2.69 7.68
C PRO A 129 15.88 -2.80 8.50
N ASN A 130 16.24 -1.78 9.31
CA ASN A 130 17.43 -1.80 10.17
C ASN A 130 17.31 -2.76 11.36
N THR A 131 16.10 -3.22 11.66
CA THR A 131 15.84 -4.20 12.73
C THR A 131 15.74 -5.64 12.22
N MET A 132 15.77 -5.83 10.89
CA MET A 132 15.78 -7.16 10.29
C MET A 132 17.13 -7.85 10.49
N THR A 133 17.10 -9.15 10.80
CA THR A 133 18.32 -9.95 10.82
C THR A 133 18.84 -10.19 9.40
N LYS A 134 20.10 -10.57 9.28
CA LYS A 134 20.74 -10.77 7.96
C LYS A 134 19.99 -11.81 7.13
N ASP A 135 19.56 -12.89 7.75
CA ASP A 135 18.92 -14.04 7.11
C ASP A 135 17.39 -14.06 7.24
N GLN A 136 16.79 -12.91 7.52
CA GLN A 136 15.34 -12.77 7.59
C GLN A 136 14.75 -12.62 6.18
N ASP A 137 13.88 -13.57 5.77
CA ASP A 137 13.23 -13.59 4.45
C ASP A 137 12.22 -12.44 4.28
N TRP A 138 11.22 -12.37 5.17
CA TRP A 138 10.15 -11.37 5.12
C TRP A 138 10.12 -10.50 6.38
N PRO A 139 9.82 -9.21 6.22
CA PRO A 139 9.54 -8.36 7.36
C PRO A 139 8.23 -8.77 8.04
N LEU A 140 8.10 -8.45 9.32
CA LEU A 140 6.79 -8.37 9.94
C LEU A 140 6.01 -7.25 9.23
N SER A 141 4.89 -7.57 8.58
CA SER A 141 4.12 -6.62 7.77
C SER A 141 2.74 -7.16 7.43
N VAL A 142 1.91 -6.30 6.88
CA VAL A 142 0.74 -6.70 6.09
C VAL A 142 1.07 -6.42 4.62
N GLU A 143 0.75 -7.34 3.73
CA GLU A 143 1.10 -7.26 2.32
C GLU A 143 -0.13 -7.03 1.44
N TYR A 144 -0.06 -6.02 0.58
CA TYR A 144 -0.89 -5.95 -0.62
C TYR A 144 -0.21 -6.83 -1.68
N GLN A 145 -0.67 -8.09 -1.79
CA GLN A 145 -0.07 -9.07 -2.71
C GLN A 145 -0.45 -8.76 -4.15
N ILE A 146 0.55 -8.60 -4.99
CA ILE A 146 0.42 -8.35 -6.42
C ILE A 146 0.60 -9.67 -7.17
N LEU A 147 -0.45 -10.10 -7.86
CA LEU A 147 -0.42 -11.30 -8.69
C LEU A 147 -0.88 -10.98 -10.11
N ALA A 148 -0.43 -11.80 -11.08
CA ALA A 148 -0.95 -11.78 -12.44
C ALA A 148 -1.27 -13.20 -12.91
N GLU A 149 -2.00 -13.29 -14.03
CA GLU A 149 -2.32 -14.55 -14.71
C GLU A 149 -1.08 -15.44 -14.87
N LYS A 150 -1.19 -16.70 -14.44
CA LYS A 150 -0.15 -17.71 -14.67
C LYS A 150 -0.37 -18.45 -15.98
N THR A 151 -1.58 -18.94 -16.14
CA THR A 151 -2.06 -19.70 -17.29
C THR A 151 -3.25 -18.95 -17.85
N GLU A 152 -3.37 -18.86 -19.16
CA GLU A 152 -4.48 -18.17 -19.81
C GLU A 152 -5.84 -18.80 -19.42
N GLY A 153 -6.73 -17.94 -18.95
CA GLY A 153 -8.08 -18.34 -18.52
C GLY A 153 -8.18 -18.90 -17.10
N GLU A 154 -7.10 -19.12 -16.39
CA GLU A 154 -7.14 -19.54 -14.99
C GLU A 154 -7.36 -18.34 -14.04
N PRO A 155 -8.39 -18.40 -13.17
CA PRO A 155 -8.62 -17.32 -12.22
C PRO A 155 -7.46 -17.16 -11.23
N ARG A 156 -6.97 -15.91 -11.08
CA ARG A 156 -5.97 -15.54 -10.08
C ARG A 156 -6.18 -14.09 -9.66
N THR A 157 -6.74 -13.88 -8.48
CA THR A 157 -6.99 -12.54 -7.95
C THR A 157 -5.68 -11.85 -7.58
N THR A 158 -5.65 -10.52 -7.68
CA THR A 158 -4.56 -9.65 -7.21
C THR A 158 -5.06 -8.73 -6.09
N ALA A 159 -4.20 -7.92 -5.49
CA ALA A 159 -4.55 -7.10 -4.34
C ALA A 159 -5.11 -7.94 -3.17
N ASN A 160 -4.66 -9.19 -3.03
CA ASN A 160 -4.97 -10.02 -1.89
C ASN A 160 -4.30 -9.45 -0.63
N VAL A 161 -4.70 -9.87 0.56
CA VAL A 161 -3.92 -9.59 1.76
C VAL A 161 -3.15 -10.83 2.19
N CYS A 162 -1.82 -10.71 2.36
CA CYS A 162 -1.02 -11.70 3.06
C CYS A 162 -0.46 -11.10 4.35
N THR A 163 -0.17 -11.96 5.32
CA THR A 163 0.12 -11.55 6.69
C THR A 163 1.42 -12.16 7.20
N PRO A 164 2.61 -11.77 6.64
CA PRO A 164 3.89 -12.23 7.16
C PRO A 164 4.05 -11.82 8.63
N LYS A 165 4.09 -12.80 9.55
CA LYS A 165 4.23 -12.60 11.01
C LYS A 165 3.13 -11.74 11.65
N THR A 166 2.05 -11.45 10.91
CA THR A 166 0.91 -10.64 11.34
C THR A 166 -0.40 -11.41 11.19
N GLU A 167 -1.48 -10.82 11.64
CA GLU A 167 -2.85 -11.29 11.45
C GLU A 167 -3.78 -10.10 11.28
N VAL A 168 -4.90 -10.31 10.61
CA VAL A 168 -5.92 -9.29 10.32
C VAL A 168 -7.30 -9.82 10.62
N PHE A 169 -8.30 -8.93 10.69
CA PHE A 169 -9.67 -9.26 11.04
C PHE A 169 -10.64 -8.85 9.94
N PHE A 170 -11.61 -9.71 9.69
CA PHE A 170 -12.77 -9.44 8.85
C PHE A 170 -14.01 -9.54 9.71
N GLN A 171 -14.85 -8.49 9.71
CA GLN A 171 -16.08 -8.44 10.53
C GLN A 171 -15.84 -8.81 12.01
N ASP A 172 -14.75 -8.26 12.57
CA ASP A 172 -14.30 -8.49 13.94
C ASP A 172 -13.80 -9.92 14.28
N GLU A 173 -13.74 -10.82 13.30
CA GLU A 173 -13.17 -12.15 13.44
C GLU A 173 -11.77 -12.23 12.82
N MET A 174 -10.81 -12.85 13.55
CA MET A 174 -9.45 -13.06 13.05
C MET A 174 -9.46 -14.12 11.95
N ASP A 175 -8.87 -13.79 10.79
CA ASP A 175 -8.74 -14.77 9.71
C ASP A 175 -7.47 -15.61 9.89
N PRO A 176 -7.59 -16.95 10.02
CA PRO A 176 -6.44 -17.81 10.25
C PRO A 176 -5.57 -18.04 9.01
N ARG A 177 -6.02 -17.64 7.83
CA ARG A 177 -5.27 -17.83 6.58
C ARG A 177 -4.06 -16.89 6.52
N HIS A 178 -2.97 -17.38 5.96
CA HIS A 178 -1.81 -16.52 5.69
C HIS A 178 -2.11 -15.51 4.59
N CYS A 179 -2.81 -15.93 3.52
CA CYS A 179 -3.25 -15.06 2.45
C CYS A 179 -4.76 -15.20 2.23
N VAL A 180 -5.45 -14.08 2.14
CA VAL A 180 -6.90 -13.97 1.88
C VAL A 180 -7.10 -13.37 0.50
N PRO A 181 -7.77 -14.08 -0.44
CA PRO A 181 -8.01 -13.56 -1.77
C PRO A 181 -8.95 -12.35 -1.76
N SER A 182 -8.70 -11.42 -2.65
CA SER A 182 -9.57 -10.28 -2.94
C SER A 182 -10.73 -10.68 -3.87
N SER A 183 -11.61 -9.75 -4.15
CA SER A 183 -12.66 -9.90 -5.16
C SER A 183 -12.24 -9.41 -6.55
N SER A 184 -10.94 -9.17 -6.79
CA SER A 184 -10.47 -8.68 -8.08
C SER A 184 -10.65 -9.71 -9.20
N LYS A 185 -10.73 -9.23 -10.43
CA LYS A 185 -10.54 -10.09 -11.60
C LYS A 185 -9.07 -10.47 -11.77
N THR A 186 -8.80 -11.41 -12.66
CA THR A 186 -7.46 -11.77 -13.14
C THR A 186 -6.98 -10.75 -14.16
N TYR A 187 -5.72 -10.35 -14.06
CA TYR A 187 -5.08 -9.42 -15.00
C TYR A 187 -3.90 -10.08 -15.70
N LYS A 188 -3.66 -9.66 -16.95
CA LYS A 188 -2.47 -10.08 -17.71
C LYS A 188 -1.21 -9.44 -17.12
N TRP A 189 -0.09 -10.15 -17.18
CA TRP A 189 1.15 -9.74 -16.52
C TRP A 189 1.85 -8.53 -17.18
N ASN A 190 1.74 -8.39 -18.51
CA ASN A 190 2.52 -7.44 -19.32
C ASN A 190 1.84 -6.07 -19.50
N GLN A 191 0.86 -5.71 -18.68
CA GLN A 191 0.18 -4.42 -18.73
C GLN A 191 0.41 -3.62 -17.45
N TRP A 192 0.44 -2.29 -17.57
CA TRP A 192 0.41 -1.41 -16.42
C TRP A 192 -0.95 -1.46 -15.74
N LEU A 193 -0.91 -1.61 -14.43
CA LEU A 193 -2.09 -1.59 -13.57
C LEU A 193 -1.90 -0.58 -12.45
N SER A 194 -2.96 0.10 -12.07
CA SER A 194 -2.97 0.97 -10.91
C SER A 194 -3.34 0.18 -9.66
N GLY A 195 -2.51 0.29 -8.62
CA GLY A 195 -2.79 -0.18 -7.27
C GLY A 195 -2.95 1.02 -6.33
N GLU A 196 -3.90 0.92 -5.38
CA GLU A 196 -4.06 1.91 -4.34
C GLU A 196 -4.28 1.22 -2.99
N ILE A 197 -3.74 1.81 -1.92
CA ILE A 197 -3.93 1.33 -0.56
C ILE A 197 -4.38 2.51 0.30
N ILE A 198 -5.51 2.36 1.00
CA ILE A 198 -5.96 3.33 1.99
C ILE A 198 -5.79 2.72 3.37
N VAL A 199 -5.10 3.43 4.25
CA VAL A 199 -4.81 3.01 5.62
C VAL A 199 -5.30 4.08 6.60
N TYR A 200 -6.12 3.68 7.56
CA TYR A 200 -6.50 4.48 8.72
C TYR A 200 -5.96 3.81 9.99
N GLN A 201 -4.65 3.92 10.21
CA GLN A 201 -3.96 3.24 11.31
C GLN A 201 -4.30 1.73 11.36
N ASP A 202 -4.80 1.27 12.49
CA ASP A 202 -5.24 -0.10 12.76
C ASP A 202 -6.75 -0.30 12.54
N SER A 203 -7.50 0.75 12.16
CA SER A 203 -8.97 0.68 12.10
C SER A 203 -9.50 0.12 10.79
N ILE A 204 -9.06 0.64 9.65
CA ILE A 204 -9.53 0.21 8.32
C ILE A 204 -8.35 0.26 7.34
N LEU A 205 -8.16 -0.84 6.62
CA LEU A 205 -7.24 -0.94 5.49
C LEU A 205 -8.03 -1.41 4.26
N LYS A 206 -7.79 -0.75 3.11
CA LYS A 206 -8.46 -1.07 1.85
C LYS A 206 -7.44 -1.30 0.76
N HIS A 207 -7.64 -2.37 -0.01
CA HIS A 207 -6.92 -2.65 -1.25
C HIS A 207 -7.80 -2.31 -2.45
N ILE A 208 -7.23 -1.55 -3.37
CA ILE A 208 -7.90 -1.05 -4.57
C ILE A 208 -7.02 -1.40 -5.77
N VAL A 209 -7.62 -1.90 -6.83
CA VAL A 209 -6.97 -2.13 -8.13
C VAL A 209 -7.87 -1.61 -9.24
N GLU A 210 -7.31 -0.84 -10.19
CA GLU A 210 -8.04 -0.23 -11.30
C GLU A 210 -9.30 0.54 -10.83
N ARG A 211 -9.19 1.26 -9.68
CA ARG A 211 -10.23 2.05 -9.00
C ARG A 211 -11.29 1.25 -8.26
N ASP A 212 -11.29 -0.08 -8.35
CA ASP A 212 -12.24 -0.93 -7.62
C ASP A 212 -11.67 -1.31 -6.25
N THR A 213 -12.41 -1.03 -5.17
CA THR A 213 -12.07 -1.55 -3.83
C THR A 213 -12.39 -3.04 -3.81
N VAL A 214 -11.36 -3.86 -3.76
CA VAL A 214 -11.47 -5.33 -3.89
C VAL A 214 -11.29 -6.07 -2.58
N LEU A 215 -10.76 -5.39 -1.53
CA LEU A 215 -10.59 -5.97 -0.22
C LEU A 215 -10.61 -4.88 0.87
N GLN A 216 -11.20 -5.19 2.01
CA GLN A 216 -11.16 -4.34 3.21
C GLN A 216 -11.06 -5.23 4.45
N TYR A 217 -10.21 -4.83 5.40
CA TYR A 217 -9.98 -5.53 6.67
C TYR A 217 -9.59 -4.54 7.77
N THR A 218 -9.47 -5.03 8.99
CA THR A 218 -9.26 -4.21 10.20
C THR A 218 -8.23 -4.86 11.12
N LYS A 219 -7.81 -4.14 12.15
CA LYS A 219 -7.02 -4.64 13.28
C LYS A 219 -5.77 -5.42 12.86
N PRO A 220 -4.92 -4.88 11.97
CA PRO A 220 -3.63 -5.51 11.71
C PRO A 220 -2.85 -5.57 13.02
N GLN A 221 -2.36 -6.76 13.39
CA GLN A 221 -1.61 -6.94 14.64
C GLN A 221 -0.50 -7.96 14.49
N ILE A 222 0.44 -7.95 15.42
CA ILE A 222 1.48 -8.97 15.52
C ILE A 222 0.81 -10.31 15.80
N SER A 223 1.11 -11.32 14.99
CA SER A 223 0.47 -12.63 15.08
C SER A 223 0.76 -13.34 16.40
N ARG A 224 -0.25 -14.04 16.90
CA ARG A 224 -0.17 -14.88 18.11
C ARG A 224 0.32 -16.32 17.85
N GLY A 225 0.84 -16.61 16.68
CA GLY A 225 1.27 -17.96 16.36
C GLY A 225 2.13 -18.10 15.11
N ARG A 226 2.54 -16.99 14.49
CA ARG A 226 3.35 -17.00 13.27
C ARG A 226 4.76 -16.45 13.45
N LEU A 227 5.10 -16.03 14.67
CA LEU A 227 6.46 -15.61 15.00
C LEU A 227 7.36 -16.85 15.06
N GLN A 228 8.56 -16.72 14.52
CA GLN A 228 9.60 -17.73 14.60
C GLN A 228 10.54 -17.43 15.78
N PRO A 229 11.30 -18.41 16.28
CA PRO A 229 12.22 -18.21 17.40
C PRO A 229 13.27 -17.11 17.17
N ASP A 230 13.63 -16.84 15.92
CA ASP A 230 14.57 -15.80 15.50
C ASP A 230 13.93 -14.41 15.36
N ASP A 231 12.59 -14.31 15.45
CA ASP A 231 11.86 -13.03 15.49
C ASP A 231 11.98 -12.35 16.87
N ILE A 232 13.19 -12.34 17.43
CA ILE A 232 13.48 -11.90 18.81
C ILE A 232 13.07 -10.45 19.10
N ASN A 233 12.89 -9.64 18.08
CA ASN A 233 12.51 -8.23 18.20
C ASN A 233 11.00 -8.00 18.34
N TYR A 234 10.16 -9.05 18.23
CA TYR A 234 8.69 -8.96 18.20
C TYR A 234 8.04 -9.83 19.28
N LYS A 235 8.17 -9.41 20.54
CA LYS A 235 7.58 -10.14 21.68
C LYS A 235 6.14 -9.74 22.04
N ASN A 236 5.55 -8.78 21.31
CA ASN A 236 4.25 -8.20 21.67
C ASN A 236 3.12 -8.78 20.82
N GLU A 237 2.92 -10.09 20.88
CA GLU A 237 1.80 -10.75 20.20
C GLU A 237 0.45 -10.09 20.51
N GLY A 238 -0.37 -9.86 19.49
CA GLY A 238 -1.64 -9.16 19.60
C GLY A 238 -1.51 -7.63 19.66
N LYS A 239 -0.29 -7.05 19.61
CA LYS A 239 -0.12 -5.61 19.50
C LYS A 239 -0.61 -5.13 18.13
N LEU A 240 -1.54 -4.18 18.14
CA LEU A 240 -2.04 -3.54 16.94
C LEU A 240 -0.95 -2.72 16.24
N LEU A 241 -0.92 -2.81 14.91
CA LEU A 241 0.01 -2.08 14.06
C LEU A 241 -0.66 -0.78 13.62
N LYS A 242 -0.20 0.35 14.15
CA LYS A 242 -0.77 1.68 13.88
C LYS A 242 0.05 2.50 12.91
N GLU A 243 1.31 2.11 12.72
CA GLU A 243 2.26 2.73 11.81
C GLU A 243 3.33 1.73 11.40
N GLY A 244 4.07 2.03 10.35
CA GLY A 244 5.20 1.25 9.90
C GLY A 244 5.68 1.71 8.53
N TYR A 245 6.68 1.01 8.02
CA TYR A 245 7.29 1.34 6.74
C TYR A 245 6.46 0.81 5.57
N ILE A 246 6.67 1.41 4.40
CA ILE A 246 6.16 0.92 3.12
C ILE A 246 7.34 0.34 2.36
N ALA A 247 7.19 -0.89 1.84
CA ALA A 247 8.22 -1.52 1.03
C ALA A 247 7.64 -2.19 -0.22
N LEU A 248 8.48 -2.34 -1.26
CA LEU A 248 8.18 -3.11 -2.47
C LEU A 248 9.00 -4.39 -2.46
N GLN A 249 8.37 -5.51 -2.83
CA GLN A 249 8.91 -6.86 -2.65
C GLN A 249 9.55 -7.41 -3.93
N ALA A 250 10.67 -8.12 -3.77
CA ALA A 250 11.42 -8.86 -4.77
C ALA A 250 11.48 -10.34 -4.42
N GLU A 251 10.85 -11.22 -5.23
CA GLU A 251 10.70 -12.66 -4.96
C GLU A 251 11.13 -13.56 -6.13
N GLY A 252 12.10 -13.14 -6.93
CA GLY A 252 12.55 -13.92 -8.10
C GLY A 252 11.80 -13.62 -9.40
N GLN A 253 10.78 -12.77 -9.37
CA GLN A 253 10.02 -12.31 -10.53
C GLN A 253 10.34 -10.85 -10.85
N GLY A 254 10.67 -10.55 -12.09
CA GLY A 254 10.90 -9.18 -12.56
C GLY A 254 9.61 -8.37 -12.58
N ILE A 255 9.66 -7.16 -12.02
CA ILE A 255 8.52 -6.23 -11.95
C ILE A 255 9.01 -4.80 -12.01
N GLN A 256 8.18 -3.91 -12.53
CA GLN A 256 8.42 -2.48 -12.62
C GLN A 256 7.36 -1.72 -11.84
N PHE A 257 7.77 -0.63 -11.17
CA PHE A 257 6.89 0.30 -10.47
C PHE A 257 7.13 1.73 -10.95
N ARG A 258 6.07 2.53 -10.99
CA ARG A 258 6.13 3.98 -11.25
C ARG A 258 4.96 4.69 -10.57
N GLU A 259 4.92 6.03 -10.65
CA GLU A 259 3.84 6.84 -10.05
C GLU A 259 3.58 6.54 -8.57
N ILE A 260 4.64 6.16 -7.84
CA ILE A 260 4.55 5.84 -6.41
C ILE A 260 4.40 7.14 -5.64
N LYS A 261 3.19 7.40 -5.14
CA LYS A 261 2.86 8.66 -4.45
C LYS A 261 1.93 8.43 -3.28
N ILE A 262 2.08 9.27 -2.27
CA ILE A 262 1.34 9.16 -1.02
C ILE A 262 0.67 10.49 -0.67
N LYS A 263 -0.46 10.39 0.02
CA LYS A 263 -1.17 11.49 0.65
C LYS A 263 -1.50 11.10 2.08
N THR A 264 -0.97 11.84 3.06
CA THR A 264 -1.31 11.61 4.46
C THR A 264 -2.76 11.98 4.74
N ILE A 265 -3.40 11.20 5.61
CA ILE A 265 -4.77 11.39 6.07
C ILE A 265 -4.71 11.78 7.55
N ASN A 266 -5.33 12.92 7.89
CA ASN A 266 -5.40 13.43 9.27
C ASN A 266 -6.70 12.97 9.95
#